data_fc1a508bc439b115266e17275e790aeb
#
_entry.id   fc1a508bc439b115266e17275e790aeb
#
_cell.length_a   1.000
_cell.length_b   1.000
_cell.length_c   1.000
_cell.angle_alpha   90.00
_cell.angle_beta   90.00
_cell.angle_gamma   90.00
#
_symmetry.space_group_name_H-M   'P 1'
#
loop_
_entity.id
_entity.type
_entity.pdbx_description
1 polymer ?
#
loop_
_entity_poly.entity_id
_entity_poly.type
_entity_poly.pdbx_seq_one_letter_code
_entity_poly.pdbx_strand_id
1 'polypeptide(L)'
;MEHTGNKTENTKATALITAVHRERYEILVEQETSDTKLNARLKTGVYYQDKGGEAFPTVGDRVRIQTNRCGDALILETLPRTSVFYRENPTPGMERQAVAANFDYVFLVMSMNHDFNQNRLDRYLTAAWESGATPVVILTKKDLCEEPEYYVNLVERQAPGVAVLSLIHI
;
A
#
# COMPACT_ATOMS: atom_id res chain seq x y z
N MET A 1 18.03 44.47 -27.29
CA MET A 1 17.40 43.14 -27.54
C MET A 1 17.78 42.26 -26.39
N GLU A 2 16.92 42.25 -25.36
CA GLU A 2 17.11 41.42 -24.17
C GLU A 2 16.59 40.03 -24.46
N HIS A 3 17.48 39.04 -24.45
CA HIS A 3 17.11 37.63 -24.41
C HIS A 3 16.63 37.28 -23.03
N THR A 4 15.33 37.37 -22.81
CA THR A 4 14.67 36.73 -21.64
C THR A 4 14.75 35.22 -21.79
N GLY A 5 15.78 34.64 -21.17
CA GLY A 5 15.92 33.23 -21.00
C GLY A 5 14.75 32.70 -20.15
N ASN A 6 13.82 31.99 -20.79
CA ASN A 6 12.69 31.35 -20.19
C ASN A 6 13.22 30.21 -19.30
N LYS A 7 13.46 30.50 -18.00
CA LYS A 7 13.76 29.49 -16.97
C LYS A 7 12.61 28.50 -16.92
N THR A 8 12.85 27.30 -17.37
CA THR A 8 11.98 26.15 -17.20
C THR A 8 11.79 25.93 -15.70
N GLU A 9 10.69 26.40 -15.12
CA GLU A 9 10.33 26.10 -13.74
C GLU A 9 9.93 24.63 -13.65
N ASN A 10 10.90 23.80 -13.30
CA ASN A 10 10.69 22.44 -12.80
C ASN A 10 10.10 22.55 -11.40
N THR A 11 8.79 22.48 -11.29
CA THR A 11 8.10 22.59 -10.00
C THR A 11 8.27 21.29 -9.24
N LYS A 12 8.80 21.37 -8.02
CA LYS A 12 8.81 20.24 -7.07
C LYS A 12 7.47 20.20 -6.35
N ALA A 13 6.87 19.02 -6.28
CA ALA A 13 5.59 18.80 -5.62
C ALA A 13 5.62 17.44 -4.86
N THR A 14 4.65 17.25 -3.99
CA THR A 14 4.38 15.95 -3.36
C THR A 14 3.24 15.28 -4.09
N ALA A 15 3.31 13.96 -4.25
CA ALA A 15 2.27 13.16 -4.89
C ALA A 15 2.09 11.82 -4.16
N LEU A 16 0.88 11.27 -4.27
CA LEU A 16 0.53 9.93 -3.79
C LEU A 16 0.65 8.94 -4.95
N ILE A 17 1.28 7.78 -4.73
CA ILE A 17 1.30 6.70 -5.72
C ILE A 17 -0.01 5.92 -5.63
N THR A 18 -0.74 5.87 -6.73
CA THR A 18 -2.02 5.16 -6.86
C THR A 18 -1.91 3.82 -7.57
N ALA A 19 -0.93 3.66 -8.46
CA ALA A 19 -0.64 2.37 -9.11
C ALA A 19 0.85 2.25 -9.48
N VAL A 20 1.33 1.00 -9.53
CA VAL A 20 2.71 0.66 -9.89
C VAL A 20 2.69 -0.32 -11.05
N HIS A 21 3.35 0.03 -12.16
CA HIS A 21 3.50 -0.78 -13.36
C HIS A 21 4.98 -0.88 -13.72
N ARG A 22 5.59 -2.03 -13.60
CA ARG A 22 7.04 -2.27 -13.92
C ARG A 22 7.96 -1.05 -13.74
N GLU A 23 8.03 -0.16 -14.75
CA GLU A 23 8.90 1.03 -14.77
C GLU A 23 8.11 2.35 -14.70
N ARG A 24 6.79 2.30 -14.57
CA ARG A 24 5.89 3.46 -14.52
C ARG A 24 5.03 3.44 -13.27
N TYR A 25 4.77 4.62 -12.77
CA TYR A 25 3.93 4.88 -11.61
C TYR A 25 2.79 5.80 -12.02
N GLU A 26 1.58 5.49 -11.58
CA GLU A 26 0.49 6.46 -11.59
C GLU A 26 0.52 7.22 -10.28
N ILE A 27 0.50 8.53 -10.36
CA ILE A 27 0.57 9.41 -9.20
C ILE A 27 -0.59 10.40 -9.20
N LEU A 28 -1.04 10.74 -8.01
CA LEU A 28 -2.02 11.78 -7.75
C LEU A 28 -1.31 12.95 -7.10
N VAL A 29 -1.28 14.08 -7.80
CA VAL A 29 -0.75 15.35 -7.26
C VAL A 29 -1.89 16.09 -6.61
N GLU A 30 -1.82 16.22 -5.28
CA GLU A 30 -2.81 16.96 -4.50
C GLU A 30 -2.60 18.46 -4.73
N GLN A 31 -3.61 19.14 -5.26
CA GLN A 31 -3.61 20.58 -5.46
C GLN A 31 -4.84 21.20 -4.78
N GLU A 32 -4.74 22.48 -4.39
CA GLU A 32 -5.83 23.17 -3.67
C GLU A 32 -7.17 23.21 -4.44
N THR A 33 -7.14 23.13 -5.77
CA THR A 33 -8.34 23.24 -6.60
C THR A 33 -8.79 21.95 -7.27
N SER A 34 -7.89 21.02 -7.55
CA SER A 34 -8.23 19.72 -8.15
C SER A 34 -7.05 18.77 -8.13
N ASP A 35 -7.33 17.50 -7.86
CA ASP A 35 -6.34 16.43 -7.96
C ASP A 35 -5.99 16.16 -9.43
N THR A 36 -4.70 16.09 -9.72
CA THR A 36 -4.22 15.81 -11.07
C THR A 36 -3.53 14.45 -11.11
N LYS A 37 -4.05 13.54 -11.96
CA LYS A 37 -3.40 12.25 -12.24
C LYS A 37 -2.31 12.42 -13.29
N LEU A 38 -1.12 11.94 -12.99
CA LEU A 38 0.04 11.96 -13.87
C LEU A 38 0.73 10.61 -13.91
N ASN A 39 1.48 10.35 -14.96
CA ASN A 39 2.45 9.27 -15.00
C ASN A 39 3.80 9.76 -14.48
N ALA A 40 4.53 8.87 -13.80
CA ALA A 40 5.85 9.16 -13.28
C ALA A 40 6.82 8.01 -13.51
N ARG A 41 8.12 8.31 -13.47
CA ARG A 41 9.21 7.34 -13.51
C ARG A 41 10.21 7.64 -12.41
N LEU A 42 10.96 6.64 -11.98
CA LEU A 42 12.06 6.84 -11.05
C LEU A 42 13.18 7.67 -11.70
N LYS A 43 13.73 8.59 -10.95
CA LYS A 43 14.97 9.24 -11.35
C LYS A 43 16.11 8.21 -11.25
N THR A 44 16.62 7.79 -12.40
CA THR A 44 17.74 6.84 -12.50
C THR A 44 18.93 7.36 -11.69
N GLY A 45 19.51 6.53 -10.82
CA GLY A 45 20.65 6.88 -9.97
C GLY A 45 20.31 7.19 -8.51
N VAL A 46 19.06 7.52 -8.15
CA VAL A 46 18.68 7.75 -6.75
C VAL A 46 18.32 6.41 -6.08
N TYR A 47 17.51 5.59 -6.75
CA TYR A 47 17.01 4.32 -6.21
C TYR A 47 17.93 3.11 -6.44
N TYR A 48 18.82 3.18 -7.44
CA TYR A 48 19.74 2.09 -7.75
C TYR A 48 21.06 2.14 -6.96
N GLN A 49 21.30 3.21 -6.20
CA GLN A 49 22.47 3.33 -5.30
C GLN A 49 22.21 2.73 -3.92
N ASP A 50 20.97 2.75 -3.44
CA ASP A 50 20.53 2.04 -2.25
C ASP A 50 20.20 0.59 -2.63
N LYS A 51 20.99 -0.34 -2.11
CA LYS A 51 20.93 -1.78 -2.43
C LYS A 51 19.74 -2.51 -1.77
N GLY A 52 18.59 -1.86 -1.58
CA GLY A 52 17.47 -2.47 -0.89
C GLY A 52 16.16 -2.38 -1.66
N GLY A 53 15.50 -3.52 -1.93
CA GLY A 53 14.16 -3.57 -2.52
C GLY A 53 13.09 -2.84 -1.68
N GLU A 54 13.40 -2.56 -0.42
CA GLU A 54 12.56 -1.79 0.52
C GLU A 54 12.47 -0.31 0.18
N ALA A 55 13.47 0.24 -0.54
CA ALA A 55 13.53 1.66 -0.92
C ALA A 55 12.62 2.00 -2.10
N PHE A 56 12.22 1.01 -2.92
CA PHE A 56 11.37 1.27 -4.07
C PHE A 56 9.97 1.75 -3.67
N PRO A 57 9.45 2.77 -4.36
CA PRO A 57 8.11 3.26 -4.10
C PRO A 57 7.05 2.21 -4.44
N THR A 58 5.99 2.16 -3.62
CA THR A 58 4.84 1.27 -3.83
C THR A 58 3.52 2.04 -3.74
N VAL A 59 2.41 1.33 -3.95
CA VAL A 59 1.08 1.93 -3.82
C VAL A 59 0.87 2.47 -2.41
N GLY A 60 0.34 3.69 -2.30
CA GLY A 60 0.13 4.40 -1.03
C GLY A 60 1.33 5.23 -0.58
N ASP A 61 2.49 5.11 -1.21
CA ASP A 61 3.63 5.96 -0.87
C ASP A 61 3.39 7.42 -1.26
N ARG A 62 3.81 8.32 -0.39
CA ARG A 62 3.99 9.74 -0.71
C ARG A 62 5.40 9.94 -1.22
N VAL A 63 5.52 10.60 -2.36
CA VAL A 63 6.78 10.81 -3.04
C VAL A 63 6.99 12.27 -3.37
N ARG A 64 8.25 12.72 -3.35
CA ARG A 64 8.61 14.01 -3.89
C ARG A 64 8.89 13.86 -5.39
N ILE A 65 8.24 14.68 -6.18
CA ILE A 65 8.32 14.62 -7.63
C ILE A 65 8.85 15.94 -8.21
N GLN A 66 9.36 15.82 -9.42
CA GLN A 66 9.64 16.95 -10.30
C GLN A 66 8.74 16.80 -11.53
N THR A 67 7.87 17.79 -11.76
CA THR A 67 6.99 17.79 -12.94
C THR A 67 7.74 18.28 -14.16
N ASN A 68 7.43 17.70 -15.33
CA ASN A 68 7.90 18.15 -16.62
C ASN A 68 6.73 18.66 -17.46
N ARG A 69 6.92 19.70 -18.24
CA ARG A 69 5.87 20.24 -19.13
C ARG A 69 5.41 19.25 -20.21
N CYS A 70 6.31 18.38 -20.64
CA CYS A 70 6.04 17.36 -21.64
C CYS A 70 6.64 16.05 -21.17
N GLY A 71 5.79 15.05 -20.84
CA GLY A 71 6.20 13.72 -20.45
C GLY A 71 5.96 13.37 -18.99
N ASP A 72 6.45 12.20 -18.59
CA ASP A 72 6.28 11.65 -17.25
C ASP A 72 7.00 12.51 -16.20
N ALA A 73 6.41 12.65 -15.02
CA ALA A 73 7.07 13.27 -13.87
C ALA A 73 8.24 12.37 -13.38
N LEU A 74 9.20 12.96 -12.69
CA LEU A 74 10.31 12.22 -12.09
C LEU A 74 10.13 12.11 -10.59
N ILE A 75 10.12 10.87 -10.07
CA ILE A 75 10.14 10.59 -8.65
C ILE A 75 11.57 10.79 -8.14
N LEU A 76 11.74 11.71 -7.20
CA LEU A 76 13.03 12.09 -6.66
C LEU A 76 13.36 11.32 -5.39
N GLU A 77 12.36 11.13 -4.51
CA GLU A 77 12.51 10.39 -3.24
C GLU A 77 11.16 9.88 -2.75
N THR A 78 11.18 8.79 -1.99
CA THR A 78 10.04 8.29 -1.22
C THR A 78 10.07 8.93 0.17
N LEU A 79 8.93 9.47 0.62
CA LEU A 79 8.80 10.04 1.95
C LEU A 79 8.64 8.94 3.02
N PRO A 80 8.91 9.24 4.30
CA PRO A 80 8.76 8.27 5.38
C PRO A 80 7.37 7.64 5.41
N ARG A 81 7.33 6.33 5.62
CA ARG A 81 6.12 5.52 5.72
C ARG A 81 5.61 5.47 7.15
N THR A 82 4.29 5.49 7.35
CA THR A 82 3.63 5.27 8.65
C THR A 82 3.32 3.79 8.86
N SER A 83 2.97 3.08 7.78
CA SER A 83 2.74 1.65 7.75
C SER A 83 3.25 1.08 6.44
N VAL A 84 3.61 -0.22 6.42
CA VAL A 84 4.05 -0.88 5.20
C VAL A 84 3.81 -2.38 5.27
N PHE A 85 3.23 -2.93 4.22
CA PHE A 85 3.07 -4.37 4.08
C PHE A 85 4.14 -4.91 3.13
N TYR A 86 4.94 -5.85 3.63
CA TYR A 86 5.98 -6.53 2.87
C TYR A 86 5.53 -7.92 2.45
N ARG A 87 5.92 -8.31 1.25
CA ARG A 87 5.85 -9.68 0.77
C ARG A 87 7.25 -10.25 0.72
N GLU A 88 7.43 -11.44 1.29
CA GLU A 88 8.67 -12.20 1.14
C GLU A 88 8.94 -12.50 -0.34
N ASN A 89 10.17 -12.31 -0.75
CA ASN A 89 10.58 -12.70 -2.09
C ASN A 89 10.77 -14.23 -2.12
N PRO A 90 10.17 -14.96 -3.09
CA PRO A 90 10.34 -16.40 -3.18
C PRO A 90 11.77 -16.82 -3.55
N THR A 91 12.60 -15.89 -4.02
CA THR A 91 14.00 -16.16 -4.37
C THR A 91 14.87 -15.96 -3.12
N PRO A 92 15.59 -17.01 -2.65
CA PRO A 92 16.48 -16.90 -1.51
C PRO A 92 17.55 -15.81 -1.70
N GLY A 93 17.75 -14.98 -0.70
CA GLY A 93 18.73 -13.88 -0.71
C GLY A 93 18.25 -12.60 -1.40
N MET A 94 17.03 -12.57 -1.91
CA MET A 94 16.40 -11.32 -2.35
C MET A 94 15.61 -10.68 -1.18
N GLU A 95 15.69 -9.37 -1.09
CA GLU A 95 15.00 -8.60 -0.07
C GLU A 95 13.48 -8.63 -0.22
N ARG A 96 12.80 -8.34 0.89
CA ARG A 96 11.34 -8.19 0.93
C ARG A 96 10.90 -7.09 -0.03
N GLN A 97 9.75 -7.29 -0.64
CA GLN A 97 9.14 -6.30 -1.52
C GLN A 97 7.99 -5.59 -0.80
N ALA A 98 8.04 -4.27 -0.72
CA ALA A 98 6.91 -3.48 -0.27
C ALA A 98 5.76 -3.60 -1.29
N VAL A 99 4.57 -3.93 -0.80
CA VAL A 99 3.37 -4.14 -1.62
C VAL A 99 2.41 -2.96 -1.51
N ALA A 100 2.26 -2.43 -0.28
CA ALA A 100 1.45 -1.26 0.01
C ALA A 100 2.05 -0.49 1.19
N ALA A 101 1.80 0.82 1.25
CA ALA A 101 2.28 1.69 2.31
C ALA A 101 1.23 2.72 2.73
N ASN A 102 1.41 3.30 3.93
CA ASN A 102 0.61 4.41 4.47
C ASN A 102 -0.90 4.11 4.53
N PHE A 103 -1.25 2.92 4.99
CA PHE A 103 -2.64 2.50 5.23
C PHE A 103 -2.90 2.38 6.74
N ASP A 104 -4.13 2.68 7.17
CA ASP A 104 -4.53 2.67 8.58
C ASP A 104 -5.07 1.30 9.00
N TYR A 105 -5.72 0.56 8.09
CA TYR A 105 -6.39 -0.71 8.37
C TYR A 105 -5.97 -1.80 7.42
N VAL A 106 -5.87 -3.04 7.94
CA VAL A 106 -5.70 -4.26 7.16
C VAL A 106 -6.93 -5.14 7.35
N PHE A 107 -7.64 -5.44 6.27
CA PHE A 107 -8.78 -6.33 6.27
C PHE A 107 -8.35 -7.79 6.07
N LEU A 108 -8.54 -8.60 7.12
CA LEU A 108 -8.28 -10.04 7.10
C LEU A 108 -9.57 -10.77 6.73
N VAL A 109 -9.74 -11.06 5.44
CA VAL A 109 -10.97 -11.66 4.93
C VAL A 109 -10.91 -13.18 5.02
N MET A 110 -11.87 -13.77 5.73
CA MET A 110 -12.02 -15.22 5.91
C MET A 110 -13.47 -15.64 5.73
N SER A 111 -13.70 -16.86 5.22
CA SER A 111 -15.04 -17.39 5.07
C SER A 111 -15.44 -18.28 6.26
N MET A 112 -16.72 -18.21 6.67
CA MET A 112 -17.31 -19.06 7.72
C MET A 112 -17.68 -20.43 7.16
N ASN A 113 -16.67 -21.25 6.80
CA ASN A 113 -16.87 -22.59 6.28
C ASN A 113 -15.65 -23.48 6.61
N HIS A 114 -15.55 -24.65 5.99
CA HIS A 114 -14.44 -25.59 6.15
C HIS A 114 -13.05 -25.00 5.77
N ASP A 115 -13.00 -23.89 5.04
CA ASP A 115 -11.72 -23.20 4.73
C ASP A 115 -11.24 -22.30 5.87
N PHE A 116 -12.04 -22.10 6.92
CA PHE A 116 -11.60 -21.32 8.08
C PHE A 116 -10.41 -22.01 8.77
N ASN A 117 -9.34 -21.27 9.02
CA ASN A 117 -8.13 -21.82 9.62
C ASN A 117 -7.52 -20.85 10.63
N GLN A 118 -7.52 -21.23 11.90
CA GLN A 118 -7.01 -20.44 13.01
C GLN A 118 -5.52 -20.10 12.86
N ASN A 119 -4.70 -21.05 12.45
CA ASN A 119 -3.27 -20.81 12.27
C ASN A 119 -2.99 -19.81 11.15
N ARG A 120 -3.86 -19.76 10.13
CA ARG A 120 -3.79 -18.75 9.08
C ARG A 120 -4.20 -17.38 9.61
N LEU A 121 -5.21 -17.33 10.47
CA LEU A 121 -5.63 -16.09 11.13
C LEU A 121 -4.50 -15.52 11.98
N ASP A 122 -3.81 -16.34 12.79
CA ASP A 122 -2.68 -15.89 13.61
C ASP A 122 -1.55 -15.29 12.77
N ARG A 123 -1.20 -15.95 11.67
CA ARG A 123 -0.17 -15.42 10.77
C ARG A 123 -0.57 -14.09 10.13
N TYR A 124 -1.84 -13.94 9.77
CA TYR A 124 -2.35 -12.70 9.19
C TYR A 124 -2.41 -11.58 10.22
N LEU A 125 -2.83 -11.86 11.46
CA LEU A 125 -2.82 -10.91 12.57
C LEU A 125 -1.40 -10.43 12.85
N THR A 126 -0.43 -11.36 12.93
CA THR A 126 0.99 -11.02 13.13
C THR A 126 1.48 -10.11 12.02
N ALA A 127 1.26 -10.46 10.76
CA ALA A 127 1.69 -9.64 9.62
C ALA A 127 1.01 -8.26 9.60
N ALA A 128 -0.26 -8.17 10.00
CA ALA A 128 -0.97 -6.91 10.10
C ALA A 128 -0.40 -6.00 11.20
N TRP A 129 -0.13 -6.54 12.38
CA TRP A 129 0.52 -5.79 13.47
C TRP A 129 1.94 -5.35 13.11
N GLU A 130 2.72 -6.22 12.50
CA GLU A 130 4.08 -5.90 12.03
C GLU A 130 4.08 -4.81 10.96
N SER A 131 3.01 -4.67 10.19
CA SER A 131 2.89 -3.61 9.18
C SER A 131 2.71 -2.21 9.77
N GLY A 132 2.37 -2.10 11.06
CA GLY A 132 2.05 -0.84 11.74
C GLY A 132 0.59 -0.39 11.59
N ALA A 133 -0.28 -1.20 10.97
CA ALA A 133 -1.69 -0.89 10.78
C ALA A 133 -2.61 -1.65 11.76
N THR A 134 -3.86 -1.22 11.85
CA THR A 134 -4.88 -1.86 12.68
C THR A 134 -5.57 -3.00 11.91
N PRO A 135 -5.51 -4.27 12.38
CA PRO A 135 -6.24 -5.36 11.75
C PRO A 135 -7.75 -5.25 12.00
N VAL A 136 -8.52 -5.65 11.00
CA VAL A 136 -9.97 -5.85 11.08
C VAL A 136 -10.28 -7.20 10.45
N VAL A 137 -10.89 -8.11 11.19
CA VAL A 137 -11.29 -9.42 10.66
C VAL A 137 -12.67 -9.31 10.02
N ILE A 138 -12.76 -9.74 8.76
CA ILE A 138 -14.01 -9.77 8.00
C ILE A 138 -14.38 -11.24 7.76
N LEU A 139 -15.46 -11.68 8.39
CA LEU A 139 -16.03 -13.01 8.21
C LEU A 139 -17.13 -12.96 7.15
N THR A 140 -16.91 -13.67 6.05
CA THR A 140 -17.84 -13.71 4.89
C THR A 140 -18.63 -15.00 4.83
N LYS A 141 -19.62 -15.07 3.94
CA LYS A 141 -20.50 -16.24 3.70
C LYS A 141 -21.32 -16.63 4.93
N LYS A 142 -21.77 -15.65 5.70
CA LYS A 142 -22.64 -15.87 6.87
C LYS A 142 -23.93 -16.61 6.48
N ASP A 143 -24.45 -16.35 5.28
CA ASP A 143 -25.64 -16.98 4.70
C ASP A 143 -25.50 -18.49 4.44
N LEU A 144 -24.28 -18.97 4.29
CA LEU A 144 -23.96 -20.39 4.06
C LEU A 144 -23.50 -21.12 5.33
N CYS A 145 -23.53 -20.45 6.48
CA CYS A 145 -23.06 -20.96 7.74
C CYS A 145 -24.22 -21.22 8.70
N GLU A 146 -24.34 -22.43 9.22
CA GLU A 146 -25.37 -22.81 10.21
C GLU A 146 -25.13 -22.16 11.58
N GLU A 147 -23.87 -22.01 11.98
CA GLU A 147 -23.45 -21.48 13.29
C GLU A 147 -22.49 -20.30 13.16
N PRO A 148 -22.90 -19.14 12.61
CA PRO A 148 -22.02 -18.00 12.42
C PRO A 148 -21.42 -17.44 13.72
N GLU A 149 -22.18 -17.48 14.82
CA GLU A 149 -21.73 -17.03 16.14
C GLU A 149 -20.54 -17.84 16.68
N TYR A 150 -20.41 -19.11 16.31
CA TYR A 150 -19.26 -19.92 16.62
C TYR A 150 -17.96 -19.31 16.08
N TYR A 151 -17.94 -18.90 14.80
CA TYR A 151 -16.77 -18.31 14.17
C TYR A 151 -16.44 -16.92 14.74
N VAL A 152 -17.46 -16.12 15.02
CA VAL A 152 -17.27 -14.79 15.66
C VAL A 152 -16.61 -14.94 17.01
N ASN A 153 -17.19 -15.78 17.90
CA ASN A 153 -16.63 -16.05 19.23
C ASN A 153 -15.20 -16.62 19.18
N LEU A 154 -14.93 -17.47 18.16
CA LEU A 154 -13.61 -18.05 17.96
C LEU A 154 -12.57 -16.96 17.65
N VAL A 155 -12.89 -16.05 16.74
CA VAL A 155 -12.00 -14.93 16.37
C VAL A 155 -11.83 -13.96 17.53
N GLU A 156 -12.89 -13.60 18.24
CA GLU A 156 -12.82 -12.70 19.41
C GLU A 156 -11.95 -13.22 20.54
N ARG A 157 -11.97 -14.56 20.75
CA ARG A 157 -11.08 -15.22 21.72
C ARG A 157 -9.62 -15.24 21.28
N GLN A 158 -9.39 -15.42 19.98
CA GLN A 158 -8.04 -15.51 19.41
C GLN A 158 -7.39 -14.14 19.24
N ALA A 159 -8.19 -13.11 18.94
CA ALA A 159 -7.76 -11.74 18.70
C ALA A 159 -8.51 -10.73 19.58
N PRO A 160 -8.31 -10.73 20.91
CA PRO A 160 -9.01 -9.79 21.80
C PRO A 160 -8.73 -8.34 21.41
N GLY A 161 -9.81 -7.55 21.26
CA GLY A 161 -9.72 -6.14 20.90
C GLY A 161 -9.59 -5.85 19.40
N VAL A 162 -9.52 -6.86 18.55
CA VAL A 162 -9.60 -6.69 17.09
C VAL A 162 -11.06 -6.62 16.67
N ALA A 163 -11.40 -5.64 15.83
CA ALA A 163 -12.76 -5.53 15.28
C ALA A 163 -13.10 -6.72 14.37
N VAL A 164 -14.27 -7.33 14.60
CA VAL A 164 -14.79 -8.45 13.81
C VAL A 164 -16.07 -8.02 13.11
N LEU A 165 -16.09 -8.09 11.79
CA LEU A 165 -17.24 -7.81 10.96
C LEU A 165 -17.75 -9.11 10.34
N SER A 166 -19.04 -9.37 10.48
CA SER A 166 -19.70 -10.54 9.90
C SER A 166 -20.58 -10.10 8.73
N LEU A 167 -20.25 -10.55 7.52
CA LEU A 167 -20.90 -10.13 6.29
C LEU A 167 -21.68 -11.27 5.65
N ILE A 168 -22.88 -10.94 5.20
CA ILE A 168 -23.64 -11.74 4.26
C ILE A 168 -23.11 -11.42 2.86
N HIS A 169 -23.06 -12.39 1.97
CA HIS A 169 -22.72 -12.13 0.57
C HIS A 169 -23.78 -11.20 -0.04
N ILE A 170 -23.33 -10.07 -0.58
CA ILE A 170 -24.17 -9.12 -1.32
C ILE A 170 -24.06 -9.43 -2.80
#